data_1860f8532df79e568a89cf4abfe12140
#
_entry.id   1860f8532df79e568a89cf4abfe12140
#
_cell.length_a   1.000
_cell.length_b   1.000
_cell.length_c   1.000
_cell.angle_alpha   90.00
_cell.angle_beta   90.00
_cell.angle_gamma   90.00
#
_symmetry.space_group_name_H-M   'P 1'
#
loop_
_entity.id
_entity.type
_entity.pdbx_description
1 polymer ?
#
loop_
_entity_poly.entity_id
_entity_poly.type
_entity_poly.pdbx_seq_one_letter_code
_entity_poly.pdbx_strand_id
1 'polypeptide(L)'
;MAVTGSGATAPVPLRIPGVPDRVSLHVHGETDRYISRRLREEGIWEPYETTLVLAALQPGDVFVDVGANIGYYPVIAAGRVGRDGAVFAFEPDPDNFRLLRQNLQLNGCSDCVSAFEAGLSDQTLSGQLFLSEDNAGDHQVFACGTDRRSLSVSLHHGGDFLRDRLQRIDLLKIDVQGAEYAVMSGLLPLLRTLPEVPRIIIELTPLSLRQAGSSGRQLVELLATLGQPLWIIDHLEHRLAACGAPELAQWCDDVDAVTGDAGFMNILLGPAPPGH
;
A
#
# COMPACT_ATOMS: atom_id res chain seq x y z
N MET A 1 -29.39 -22.24 -17.21
CA MET A 1 -29.75 -20.81 -17.24
C MET A 1 -28.46 -20.03 -17.43
N ALA A 2 -28.35 -19.29 -18.52
CA ALA A 2 -27.15 -18.50 -18.82
C ALA A 2 -27.02 -17.37 -17.81
N VAL A 3 -25.87 -17.28 -17.13
CA VAL A 3 -25.49 -16.15 -16.29
C VAL A 3 -25.27 -14.97 -17.24
N THR A 4 -26.21 -14.04 -17.23
CA THR A 4 -26.17 -12.79 -17.99
C THR A 4 -24.93 -11.98 -17.58
N GLY A 5 -24.21 -11.51 -18.60
CA GLY A 5 -22.95 -10.82 -18.48
C GLY A 5 -22.93 -9.69 -17.44
N SER A 6 -21.82 -9.62 -16.72
CA SER A 6 -21.45 -8.45 -15.94
C SER A 6 -21.22 -7.29 -16.91
N GLY A 7 -22.19 -6.40 -17.02
CA GLY A 7 -21.97 -5.12 -17.70
C GLY A 7 -20.81 -4.42 -17.01
N ALA A 8 -19.72 -4.19 -17.75
CA ALA A 8 -18.59 -3.42 -17.27
C ALA A 8 -19.10 -2.04 -16.83
N THR A 9 -19.02 -1.75 -15.55
CA THR A 9 -19.35 -0.41 -15.03
C THR A 9 -18.38 0.60 -15.65
N ALA A 10 -18.90 1.79 -16.01
CA ALA A 10 -18.06 2.85 -16.55
C ALA A 10 -16.92 3.21 -15.57
N PRO A 11 -15.72 3.54 -16.07
CA PRO A 11 -14.63 3.98 -15.21
C PRO A 11 -15.02 5.21 -14.40
N VAL A 12 -14.55 5.28 -13.17
CA VAL A 12 -14.78 6.41 -12.26
C VAL A 12 -13.68 7.43 -12.45
N PRO A 13 -14.00 8.70 -12.79
CA PRO A 13 -13.00 9.75 -12.93
C PRO A 13 -12.39 10.11 -11.56
N LEU A 14 -11.08 10.26 -11.52
CA LEU A 14 -10.39 10.76 -10.33
C LEU A 14 -10.48 12.29 -10.26
N ARG A 15 -10.68 12.80 -9.04
CA ARG A 15 -10.80 14.24 -8.74
C ARG A 15 -9.69 14.64 -7.76
N ILE A 16 -8.45 14.58 -8.23
CA ILE A 16 -7.26 14.80 -7.40
C ILE A 16 -6.59 16.10 -7.87
N PRO A 17 -6.35 17.07 -6.99
CA PRO A 17 -5.62 18.29 -7.34
C PRO A 17 -4.24 17.96 -7.97
N GLY A 18 -3.97 18.52 -9.14
CA GLY A 18 -2.71 18.30 -9.88
C GLY A 18 -2.66 17.02 -10.72
N VAL A 19 -3.68 16.18 -10.68
CA VAL A 19 -3.84 15.02 -11.59
C VAL A 19 -4.79 15.40 -12.72
N PRO A 20 -4.48 15.06 -14.00
CA PRO A 20 -5.35 15.40 -15.12
C PRO A 20 -6.74 14.76 -15.02
N ASP A 21 -7.80 15.49 -15.38
CA ASP A 21 -9.22 15.06 -15.33
C ASP A 21 -9.53 13.81 -16.16
N ARG A 22 -8.67 13.44 -17.11
CA ARG A 22 -8.83 12.23 -17.93
C ARG A 22 -8.51 10.93 -17.17
N VAL A 23 -7.85 11.02 -16.01
CA VAL A 23 -7.48 9.84 -15.21
C VAL A 23 -8.73 9.26 -14.59
N SER A 24 -8.95 7.96 -14.81
CA SER A 24 -10.13 7.25 -14.35
C SER A 24 -9.77 5.82 -13.96
N LEU A 25 -10.57 5.20 -13.10
CA LEU A 25 -10.35 3.81 -12.66
C LEU A 25 -11.60 2.95 -12.84
N HIS A 26 -11.43 1.73 -13.29
CA HIS A 26 -12.37 0.65 -13.03
C HIS A 26 -12.29 0.29 -11.55
N VAL A 27 -13.43 0.16 -10.93
CA VAL A 27 -13.55 -0.17 -9.51
C VAL A 27 -14.42 -1.42 -9.34
N HIS A 28 -14.36 -2.06 -8.18
CA HIS A 28 -15.26 -3.17 -7.86
C HIS A 28 -16.72 -2.73 -7.88
N GLY A 29 -17.63 -3.71 -7.91
CA GLY A 29 -19.07 -3.48 -7.79
C GLY A 29 -19.45 -2.90 -6.42
N GLU A 30 -20.75 -2.91 -6.12
CA GLU A 30 -21.31 -2.36 -4.88
C GLU A 30 -20.94 -3.17 -3.63
N THR A 31 -20.38 -4.36 -3.78
CA THR A 31 -19.91 -5.20 -2.67
C THR A 31 -18.71 -4.58 -1.95
N ASP A 32 -17.82 -3.88 -2.64
CA ASP A 32 -16.76 -3.11 -1.99
C ASP A 32 -17.32 -1.78 -1.48
N ARG A 33 -17.56 -1.73 -0.16
CA ARG A 33 -18.19 -0.63 0.55
C ARG A 33 -17.24 0.47 0.98
N TYR A 34 -15.94 0.28 0.79
CA TYR A 34 -14.91 1.20 1.26
C TYR A 34 -14.23 1.92 0.10
N ILE A 35 -13.23 1.35 -0.52
CA ILE A 35 -12.41 2.00 -1.53
C ILE A 35 -13.23 2.37 -2.77
N SER A 36 -13.90 1.39 -3.38
CA SER A 36 -14.65 1.60 -4.62
C SER A 36 -15.85 2.52 -4.43
N ARG A 37 -16.52 2.44 -3.29
CA ARG A 37 -17.61 3.37 -2.95
C ARG A 37 -17.07 4.79 -2.83
N ARG A 38 -15.98 5.00 -2.07
CA ARG A 38 -15.42 6.32 -1.87
C ARG A 38 -14.90 6.95 -3.17
N LEU A 39 -14.27 6.16 -4.02
CA LEU A 39 -13.86 6.61 -5.34
C LEU A 39 -15.06 7.04 -6.21
N ARG A 40 -16.18 6.30 -6.18
CA ARG A 40 -17.41 6.70 -6.91
C ARG A 40 -18.01 8.00 -6.39
N GLU A 41 -18.02 8.18 -5.07
CA GLU A 41 -18.63 9.36 -4.43
C GLU A 41 -17.72 10.59 -4.52
N GLU A 42 -16.44 10.46 -4.20
CA GLU A 42 -15.51 11.57 -4.02
C GLU A 42 -14.48 11.69 -5.16
N GLY A 43 -14.15 10.59 -5.85
CA GLY A 43 -13.10 10.56 -6.89
C GLY A 43 -11.69 10.61 -6.35
N ILE A 44 -11.52 10.44 -5.04
CA ILE A 44 -10.24 10.45 -4.34
C ILE A 44 -10.26 9.46 -3.17
N TRP A 45 -9.16 8.76 -2.96
CA TRP A 45 -8.90 7.91 -1.81
C TRP A 45 -7.85 8.56 -0.92
N GLU A 46 -8.03 8.53 0.40
CA GLU A 46 -7.10 9.09 1.38
C GLU A 46 -6.52 10.46 0.97
N PRO A 47 -7.33 11.53 0.93
CA PRO A 47 -6.96 12.78 0.28
C PRO A 47 -5.61 13.35 0.73
N TYR A 48 -5.31 13.30 2.04
CA TYR A 48 -4.07 13.85 2.54
C TYR A 48 -2.86 12.96 2.19
N GLU A 49 -2.97 11.63 2.34
CA GLU A 49 -1.90 10.71 1.93
C GLU A 49 -1.64 10.76 0.42
N THR A 50 -2.71 10.88 -0.38
CA THR A 50 -2.58 11.12 -1.81
C THR A 50 -1.75 12.36 -2.12
N THR A 51 -1.95 13.47 -1.38
CA THR A 51 -1.13 14.67 -1.58
C THR A 51 0.32 14.45 -1.17
N LEU A 52 0.58 13.70 -0.10
CA LEU A 52 1.93 13.34 0.34
C LEU A 52 2.66 12.48 -0.70
N VAL A 53 2.00 11.46 -1.25
CA VAL A 53 2.58 10.61 -2.32
C VAL A 53 2.94 11.45 -3.54
N LEU A 54 2.04 12.32 -4.01
CA LEU A 54 2.29 13.18 -5.16
C LEU A 54 3.38 14.22 -4.91
N ALA A 55 3.49 14.75 -3.69
CA ALA A 55 4.52 15.71 -3.30
C ALA A 55 5.89 15.03 -3.11
N ALA A 56 5.91 13.77 -2.69
CA ALA A 56 7.13 12.99 -2.47
C ALA A 56 7.82 12.58 -3.78
N LEU A 57 7.06 12.46 -4.89
CA LEU A 57 7.56 11.96 -6.17
C LEU A 57 7.92 13.09 -7.14
N GLN A 58 8.98 12.88 -7.89
CA GLN A 58 9.46 13.75 -8.97
C GLN A 58 9.57 12.96 -10.29
N PRO A 59 9.60 13.61 -11.46
CA PRO A 59 9.91 12.95 -12.72
C PRO A 59 11.24 12.17 -12.65
N GLY A 60 11.22 10.91 -13.08
CA GLY A 60 12.36 10.01 -13.05
C GLY A 60 12.51 9.19 -11.76
N ASP A 61 11.64 9.38 -10.74
CA ASP A 61 11.69 8.64 -9.48
C ASP A 61 11.21 7.19 -9.64
N VAL A 62 11.60 6.37 -8.66
CA VAL A 62 11.19 4.97 -8.53
C VAL A 62 10.24 4.84 -7.33
N PHE A 63 9.03 4.41 -7.61
CA PHE A 63 8.01 4.13 -6.61
C PHE A 63 7.75 2.63 -6.49
N VAL A 64 7.72 2.11 -5.26
CA VAL A 64 7.33 0.73 -4.95
C VAL A 64 6.06 0.77 -4.12
N ASP A 65 5.02 0.07 -4.58
CA ASP A 65 3.70 -0.02 -3.94
C ASP A 65 3.39 -1.48 -3.58
N VAL A 66 3.37 -1.79 -2.30
CA VAL A 66 3.09 -3.14 -1.76
C VAL A 66 1.71 -3.14 -1.14
N GLY A 67 0.78 -3.87 -1.76
CA GLY A 67 -0.66 -3.77 -1.52
C GLY A 67 -1.32 -2.77 -2.48
N ALA A 68 -0.99 -2.88 -3.78
CA ALA A 68 -1.41 -1.92 -4.80
C ALA A 68 -2.91 -1.93 -5.10
N ASN A 69 -3.65 -2.92 -4.60
CA ASN A 69 -5.10 -3.06 -4.76
C ASN A 69 -5.51 -2.91 -6.24
N ILE A 70 -6.51 -2.11 -6.55
CA ILE A 70 -6.98 -1.85 -7.92
C ILE A 70 -6.09 -0.87 -8.71
N GLY A 71 -4.94 -0.44 -8.14
CA GLY A 71 -3.95 0.40 -8.83
C GLY A 71 -4.16 1.91 -8.71
N TYR A 72 -4.82 2.37 -7.67
CA TYR A 72 -5.01 3.81 -7.42
C TYR A 72 -3.67 4.55 -7.33
N TYR A 73 -2.81 4.16 -6.40
CA TYR A 73 -1.49 4.78 -6.25
C TYR A 73 -0.57 4.53 -7.45
N PRO A 74 -0.46 3.32 -8.02
CA PRO A 74 0.33 3.10 -9.23
C PRO A 74 -0.03 3.99 -10.41
N VAL A 75 -1.32 4.23 -10.66
CA VAL A 75 -1.79 5.08 -11.77
C VAL A 75 -1.41 6.55 -11.56
N ILE A 76 -1.64 7.10 -10.36
CA ILE A 76 -1.30 8.51 -10.10
C ILE A 76 0.21 8.72 -10.03
N ALA A 77 0.95 7.77 -9.43
CA ALA A 77 2.41 7.81 -9.37
C ALA A 77 3.04 7.73 -10.77
N ALA A 78 2.54 6.86 -11.65
CA ALA A 78 3.01 6.77 -13.03
C ALA A 78 2.92 8.11 -13.78
N GLY A 79 1.82 8.84 -13.57
CA GLY A 79 1.67 10.20 -14.11
C GLY A 79 2.66 11.20 -13.55
N ARG A 80 3.14 10.99 -12.31
CA ARG A 80 4.07 11.88 -11.63
C ARG A 80 5.53 11.58 -11.99
N VAL A 81 5.92 10.30 -11.97
CA VAL A 81 7.31 9.90 -12.28
C VAL A 81 7.62 9.97 -13.77
N GLY A 82 6.60 9.86 -14.63
CA GLY A 82 6.76 9.95 -16.07
C GLY A 82 7.50 8.76 -16.68
N ARG A 83 7.95 8.94 -17.95
CA ARG A 83 8.56 7.85 -18.73
C ARG A 83 9.98 7.48 -18.27
N ASP A 84 10.67 8.41 -17.63
CA ASP A 84 12.04 8.20 -17.13
C ASP A 84 12.07 7.61 -15.72
N GLY A 85 10.89 7.52 -15.06
CA GLY A 85 10.70 6.89 -13.78
C GLY A 85 10.17 5.46 -13.90
N ALA A 86 9.99 4.80 -12.76
CA ALA A 86 9.44 3.45 -12.70
C ALA A 86 8.51 3.28 -11.50
N VAL A 87 7.49 2.43 -11.67
CA VAL A 87 6.59 2.00 -10.60
C VAL A 87 6.59 0.48 -10.54
N PHE A 88 6.77 -0.07 -9.34
CA PHE A 88 6.68 -1.50 -9.05
C PHE A 88 5.46 -1.73 -8.15
N ALA A 89 4.44 -2.40 -8.65
CA ALA A 89 3.17 -2.60 -7.95
C ALA A 89 2.95 -4.07 -7.64
N PHE A 90 2.69 -4.40 -6.38
CA PHE A 90 2.46 -5.77 -5.91
C PHE A 90 1.05 -5.89 -5.37
N GLU A 91 0.28 -6.82 -5.93
CA GLU A 91 -1.08 -7.13 -5.50
C GLU A 91 -1.33 -8.64 -5.61
N PRO A 92 -1.52 -9.34 -4.49
CA PRO A 92 -1.68 -10.78 -4.50
C PRO A 92 -3.10 -11.24 -4.85
N ASP A 93 -4.15 -10.43 -4.66
CA ASP A 93 -5.51 -10.81 -5.01
C ASP A 93 -5.74 -10.77 -6.52
N PRO A 94 -6.18 -11.88 -7.17
CA PRO A 94 -6.34 -11.92 -8.62
C PRO A 94 -7.40 -10.95 -9.16
N ASP A 95 -8.45 -10.67 -8.39
CA ASP A 95 -9.53 -9.76 -8.81
C ASP A 95 -9.08 -8.30 -8.72
N ASN A 96 -8.39 -7.92 -7.65
CA ASN A 96 -7.72 -6.62 -7.53
C ASN A 96 -6.66 -6.46 -8.62
N PHE A 97 -5.79 -7.46 -8.79
CA PHE A 97 -4.73 -7.42 -9.80
C PHE A 97 -5.27 -7.28 -11.23
N ARG A 98 -6.38 -7.95 -11.53
CA ARG A 98 -7.06 -7.79 -12.83
C ARG A 98 -7.52 -6.34 -13.04
N LEU A 99 -8.11 -5.71 -12.03
CA LEU A 99 -8.49 -4.30 -12.09
C LEU A 99 -7.27 -3.38 -12.17
N LEU A 100 -6.23 -3.63 -11.38
CA LEU A 100 -4.94 -2.92 -11.48
C LEU A 100 -4.43 -2.90 -12.94
N ARG A 101 -4.34 -4.04 -13.59
CA ARG A 101 -3.90 -4.14 -14.98
C ARG A 101 -4.81 -3.37 -15.95
N GLN A 102 -6.12 -3.49 -15.78
CA GLN A 102 -7.09 -2.74 -16.58
C GLN A 102 -6.93 -1.22 -16.39
N ASN A 103 -6.68 -0.76 -15.17
CA ASN A 103 -6.49 0.63 -14.83
C ASN A 103 -5.17 1.19 -15.39
N LEU A 104 -4.11 0.41 -15.36
CA LEU A 104 -2.84 0.78 -16.01
C LEU A 104 -3.02 0.95 -17.53
N GLN A 105 -3.73 0.03 -18.17
CA GLN A 105 -4.01 0.10 -19.61
C GLN A 105 -4.92 1.29 -19.94
N LEU A 106 -5.98 1.51 -19.15
CA LEU A 106 -6.94 2.62 -19.34
C LEU A 106 -6.24 3.98 -19.33
N ASN A 107 -5.26 4.14 -18.45
CA ASN A 107 -4.55 5.42 -18.27
C ASN A 107 -3.25 5.51 -19.09
N GLY A 108 -2.90 4.49 -19.88
CA GLY A 108 -1.73 4.49 -20.76
C GLY A 108 -0.40 4.55 -20.00
N CYS A 109 -0.33 3.97 -18.81
CA CYS A 109 0.87 3.97 -17.97
C CYS A 109 1.55 2.58 -17.82
N SER A 110 1.14 1.59 -18.62
CA SER A 110 1.70 0.24 -18.57
C SER A 110 3.20 0.15 -18.90
N ASP A 111 3.74 1.16 -19.60
CA ASP A 111 5.16 1.16 -20.02
C ASP A 111 6.12 1.52 -18.87
N CYS A 112 5.65 2.28 -17.87
CA CYS A 112 6.46 2.67 -16.70
C CYS A 112 6.06 1.94 -15.41
N VAL A 113 5.01 1.08 -15.45
CA VAL A 113 4.56 0.30 -14.30
C VAL A 113 4.77 -1.18 -14.51
N SER A 114 5.56 -1.80 -13.64
CA SER A 114 5.71 -3.25 -13.54
C SER A 114 4.76 -3.76 -12.46
N ALA A 115 3.69 -4.43 -12.84
CA ALA A 115 2.69 -4.99 -11.93
C ALA A 115 2.88 -6.50 -11.75
N PHE A 116 2.82 -6.97 -10.50
CA PHE A 116 3.06 -8.36 -10.12
C PHE A 116 1.87 -8.90 -9.32
N GLU A 117 1.31 -10.04 -9.78
CA GLU A 117 0.27 -10.80 -9.06
C GLU A 117 0.93 -11.60 -7.94
N ALA A 118 1.40 -10.91 -6.94
CA ALA A 118 2.16 -11.47 -5.82
C ALA A 118 2.19 -10.47 -4.65
N GLY A 119 2.42 -10.99 -3.46
CA GLY A 119 2.81 -10.19 -2.30
C GLY A 119 4.32 -10.22 -2.05
N LEU A 120 4.81 -9.27 -1.25
CA LEU A 120 6.16 -9.33 -0.68
C LEU A 120 6.09 -9.84 0.76
N SER A 121 7.20 -10.45 1.22
CA SER A 121 7.34 -11.01 2.56
C SER A 121 8.82 -11.12 2.92
N ASP A 122 9.12 -11.69 4.09
CA ASP A 122 10.47 -12.08 4.53
C ASP A 122 10.93 -13.44 3.98
N GLN A 123 10.05 -14.14 3.26
CA GLN A 123 10.34 -15.44 2.65
C GLN A 123 9.67 -15.57 1.28
N THR A 124 10.23 -16.41 0.42
CA THR A 124 9.56 -16.82 -0.84
C THR A 124 8.81 -18.11 -0.59
N LEU A 125 7.47 -18.04 -0.65
CA LEU A 125 6.59 -19.19 -0.40
C LEU A 125 5.23 -19.02 -1.09
N SER A 126 4.43 -20.08 -1.10
CA SER A 126 3.00 -20.02 -1.41
C SER A 126 2.26 -19.75 -0.11
N GLY A 127 1.59 -18.59 -0.02
CA GLY A 127 0.78 -18.19 1.10
C GLY A 127 -0.71 -18.43 0.87
N GLN A 128 -1.53 -18.18 1.90
CA GLN A 128 -2.99 -18.12 1.81
C GLN A 128 -3.43 -16.69 2.00
N LEU A 129 -4.26 -16.17 1.08
CA LEU A 129 -4.90 -14.87 1.22
C LEU A 129 -6.35 -15.08 1.67
N PHE A 130 -6.73 -14.52 2.81
CA PHE A 130 -8.07 -14.58 3.39
C PHE A 130 -8.86 -13.34 2.96
N LEU A 131 -9.92 -13.56 2.20
CA LEU A 131 -10.68 -12.51 1.55
C LEU A 131 -11.68 -11.87 2.51
N SER A 132 -11.75 -10.55 2.53
CA SER A 132 -12.84 -9.80 3.13
C SER A 132 -14.03 -9.79 2.17
N GLU A 133 -15.25 -9.91 2.70
CA GLU A 133 -16.48 -9.98 1.89
C GLU A 133 -16.98 -8.60 1.43
N ASP A 134 -16.67 -7.55 2.18
CA ASP A 134 -17.21 -6.21 1.97
C ASP A 134 -16.15 -5.10 1.84
N ASN A 135 -14.88 -5.45 1.98
CA ASN A 135 -13.74 -4.54 1.84
C ASN A 135 -12.61 -5.20 1.03
N ALA A 136 -12.53 -4.86 -0.24
CA ALA A 136 -11.47 -5.37 -1.13
C ALA A 136 -10.05 -4.88 -0.76
N GLY A 137 -9.95 -3.93 0.17
CA GLY A 137 -8.68 -3.48 0.76
C GLY A 137 -8.28 -4.21 2.04
N ASP A 138 -9.15 -5.05 2.64
CA ASP A 138 -8.89 -5.77 3.90
C ASP A 138 -8.67 -7.27 3.68
N HIS A 139 -7.92 -7.65 2.66
CA HIS A 139 -7.47 -9.01 2.44
C HIS A 139 -6.20 -9.28 3.23
N GLN A 140 -6.13 -10.43 3.95
CA GLN A 140 -5.07 -10.72 4.91
C GLN A 140 -4.35 -12.03 4.54
N VAL A 141 -3.01 -12.06 4.64
CA VAL A 141 -2.20 -13.26 4.37
C VAL A 141 -2.05 -14.19 5.58
N PHE A 142 -2.86 -14.00 6.62
CA PHE A 142 -2.89 -14.82 7.83
C PHE A 142 -4.33 -15.15 8.23
N ALA A 143 -4.52 -16.27 8.94
CA ALA A 143 -5.84 -16.69 9.42
C ALA A 143 -6.23 -15.88 10.66
N CYS A 144 -7.25 -15.04 10.56
CA CYS A 144 -7.76 -14.24 11.68
C CYS A 144 -8.94 -14.88 12.44
N GLY A 145 -9.03 -16.21 12.45
CA GLY A 145 -10.06 -16.95 13.21
C GLY A 145 -11.50 -16.79 12.67
N THR A 146 -11.67 -16.27 11.47
CA THR A 146 -12.95 -16.12 10.77
C THR A 146 -13.09 -17.17 9.67
N ASP A 147 -14.32 -17.53 9.29
CA ASP A 147 -14.61 -18.39 8.15
C ASP A 147 -14.39 -17.69 6.78
N ARG A 148 -13.40 -16.82 6.69
CA ARG A 148 -13.08 -16.14 5.42
C ARG A 148 -12.67 -17.15 4.36
N ARG A 149 -13.21 -16.99 3.15
CA ARG A 149 -12.73 -17.71 1.99
C ARG A 149 -11.27 -17.38 1.76
N SER A 150 -10.43 -18.39 1.48
CA SER A 150 -9.03 -18.17 1.17
C SER A 150 -8.66 -18.66 -0.23
N LEU A 151 -7.59 -18.10 -0.76
CA LEU A 151 -6.97 -18.53 -2.02
C LEU A 151 -5.46 -18.56 -1.87
N SER A 152 -4.81 -19.41 -2.67
CA SER A 152 -3.35 -19.52 -2.66
C SER A 152 -2.74 -18.39 -3.47
N VAL A 153 -1.74 -17.71 -2.90
CA VAL A 153 -1.02 -16.59 -3.53
C VAL A 153 0.48 -16.80 -3.46
N SER A 154 1.20 -16.17 -4.39
CA SER A 154 2.66 -16.14 -4.36
C SER A 154 3.14 -15.03 -3.46
N LEU A 155 4.04 -15.35 -2.52
CA LEU A 155 4.77 -14.38 -1.71
C LEU A 155 6.27 -14.49 -2.05
N HIS A 156 6.93 -13.35 -2.23
CA HIS A 156 8.35 -13.29 -2.54
C HIS A 156 9.12 -12.58 -1.43
N HIS A 157 10.32 -13.06 -1.13
CA HIS A 157 11.25 -12.32 -0.29
C HIS A 157 11.58 -10.98 -0.96
N GLY A 158 11.15 -9.87 -0.32
CA GLY A 158 11.12 -8.56 -0.96
C GLY A 158 12.48 -8.09 -1.47
N GLY A 159 13.52 -8.23 -0.64
CA GLY A 159 14.88 -7.83 -1.01
C GLY A 159 15.45 -8.61 -2.18
N ASP A 160 15.26 -9.93 -2.20
CA ASP A 160 15.78 -10.78 -3.28
C ASP A 160 15.03 -10.53 -4.60
N PHE A 161 13.72 -10.32 -4.51
CA PHE A 161 12.90 -10.03 -5.68
C PHE A 161 13.29 -8.71 -6.36
N LEU A 162 13.57 -7.67 -5.58
CA LEU A 162 13.82 -6.32 -6.10
C LEU A 162 15.31 -6.04 -6.42
N ARG A 163 16.25 -6.76 -5.81
CA ARG A 163 17.70 -6.49 -5.87
C ARG A 163 18.24 -6.29 -7.29
N ASP A 164 17.84 -7.13 -8.24
CA ASP A 164 18.32 -7.08 -9.61
C ASP A 164 17.41 -6.26 -10.55
N ARG A 165 16.32 -5.69 -10.02
CA ARG A 165 15.31 -4.96 -10.81
C ARG A 165 15.38 -3.46 -10.65
N LEU A 166 15.95 -2.98 -9.53
CA LEU A 166 16.05 -1.55 -9.24
C LEU A 166 17.38 -1.23 -8.55
N GLN A 167 17.84 0.01 -8.74
CA GLN A 167 19.07 0.52 -8.14
C GLN A 167 18.81 1.58 -7.06
N ARG A 168 17.55 2.06 -6.99
CA ARG A 168 17.08 3.03 -6.00
C ARG A 168 15.58 2.84 -5.77
N ILE A 169 15.11 3.34 -4.66
CA ILE A 169 13.69 3.55 -4.36
C ILE A 169 13.59 4.95 -3.78
N ASP A 170 12.72 5.79 -4.32
CA ASP A 170 12.50 7.16 -3.84
C ASP A 170 11.33 7.23 -2.86
N LEU A 171 10.28 6.42 -3.14
CA LEU A 171 9.14 6.23 -2.26
C LEU A 171 8.75 4.75 -2.22
N LEU A 172 8.48 4.24 -1.01
CA LEU A 172 7.94 2.92 -0.75
C LEU A 172 6.61 3.09 0.01
N LYS A 173 5.51 2.54 -0.53
CA LYS A 173 4.25 2.41 0.21
C LYS A 173 4.02 0.96 0.58
N ILE A 174 3.59 0.71 1.82
CA ILE A 174 3.25 -0.62 2.32
C ILE A 174 1.91 -0.54 3.04
N ASP A 175 0.92 -1.25 2.51
CA ASP A 175 -0.43 -1.32 3.05
C ASP A 175 -0.97 -2.73 2.75
N VAL A 176 -0.71 -3.66 3.67
CA VAL A 176 -0.91 -5.11 3.45
C VAL A 176 -1.67 -5.78 4.62
N GLN A 177 -2.35 -4.97 5.40
CA GLN A 177 -3.32 -5.37 6.40
C GLN A 177 -2.80 -6.40 7.42
N GLY A 178 -1.64 -6.07 8.04
CA GLY A 178 -1.03 -6.84 9.12
C GLY A 178 0.25 -7.60 8.74
N ALA A 179 0.62 -7.66 7.45
CA ALA A 179 1.87 -8.29 7.01
C ALA A 179 3.05 -7.30 6.88
N GLU A 180 2.89 -6.04 7.31
CA GLU A 180 3.87 -4.95 7.16
C GLU A 180 5.23 -5.30 7.77
N TYR A 181 5.22 -5.98 8.93
CA TYR A 181 6.48 -6.41 9.58
C TYR A 181 7.24 -7.43 8.74
N ALA A 182 6.57 -8.42 8.15
CA ALA A 182 7.20 -9.42 7.29
C ALA A 182 7.73 -8.78 5.99
N VAL A 183 6.94 -7.89 5.38
CA VAL A 183 7.36 -7.12 4.19
C VAL A 183 8.60 -6.30 4.49
N MET A 184 8.59 -5.51 5.57
CA MET A 184 9.74 -4.70 5.98
C MET A 184 10.96 -5.53 6.34
N SER A 185 10.77 -6.66 7.03
CA SER A 185 11.87 -7.59 7.36
C SER A 185 12.55 -8.13 6.11
N GLY A 186 11.76 -8.49 5.07
CA GLY A 186 12.28 -8.95 3.80
C GLY A 186 12.95 -7.87 2.96
N LEU A 187 12.49 -6.62 3.06
CA LEU A 187 13.06 -5.49 2.33
C LEU A 187 14.29 -4.87 2.98
N LEU A 188 14.39 -4.93 4.31
CA LEU A 188 15.42 -4.22 5.08
C LEU A 188 16.86 -4.47 4.60
N PRO A 189 17.28 -5.72 4.26
CA PRO A 189 18.62 -5.96 3.72
C PRO A 189 18.90 -5.19 2.42
N LEU A 190 17.90 -5.08 1.53
CA LEU A 190 18.01 -4.30 0.30
C LEU A 190 18.07 -2.81 0.62
N LEU A 191 17.14 -2.28 1.44
CA LEU A 191 17.06 -0.86 1.78
C LEU A 191 18.38 -0.32 2.36
N ARG A 192 19.10 -1.13 3.13
CA ARG A 192 20.42 -0.80 3.69
C ARG A 192 21.54 -0.73 2.65
N THR A 193 21.35 -1.28 1.46
CA THR A 193 22.34 -1.26 0.37
C THR A 193 22.07 -0.17 -0.65
N LEU A 194 20.88 0.44 -0.61
CA LEU A 194 20.55 1.54 -1.51
C LEU A 194 21.40 2.79 -1.19
N PRO A 195 21.70 3.64 -2.20
CA PRO A 195 22.43 4.88 -1.99
C PRO A 195 21.77 5.81 -0.97
N GLU A 196 20.45 5.83 -0.92
CA GLU A 196 19.65 6.60 0.01
C GLU A 196 18.48 5.72 0.54
N VAL A 197 18.14 5.91 1.82
CA VAL A 197 16.93 5.28 2.39
C VAL A 197 15.72 5.99 1.80
N PRO A 198 14.77 5.25 1.19
CA PRO A 198 13.57 5.87 0.62
C PRO A 198 12.69 6.52 1.71
N ARG A 199 11.80 7.43 1.29
CA ARG A 199 10.61 7.70 2.10
C ARG A 199 9.75 6.45 2.15
N ILE A 200 9.20 6.13 3.32
CA ILE A 200 8.32 4.98 3.49
C ILE A 200 7.00 5.45 4.08
N ILE A 201 5.90 5.22 3.38
CA ILE A 201 4.55 5.36 3.91
C ILE A 201 4.07 3.95 4.25
N ILE A 202 3.65 3.73 5.48
CA ILE A 202 3.25 2.41 5.96
C ILE A 202 2.10 2.52 6.94
N GLU A 203 1.12 1.60 6.80
CA GLU A 203 0.04 1.47 7.76
C GLU A 203 0.53 0.74 9.01
N LEU A 204 0.13 1.22 10.18
CA LEU A 204 0.45 0.66 11.48
C LEU A 204 -0.86 0.24 12.16
N THR A 205 -1.17 -1.05 12.09
CA THR A 205 -2.37 -1.69 12.66
C THR A 205 -1.95 -2.72 13.71
N PRO A 206 -1.78 -2.35 15.00
CA PRO A 206 -1.27 -3.26 16.02
C PRO A 206 -2.04 -4.57 16.12
N LEU A 207 -3.39 -4.51 16.07
CA LEU A 207 -4.23 -5.71 16.14
C LEU A 207 -3.93 -6.68 14.99
N SER A 208 -3.88 -6.20 13.74
CA SER A 208 -3.62 -7.05 12.56
C SER A 208 -2.20 -7.63 12.60
N LEU A 209 -1.21 -6.82 12.97
CA LEU A 209 0.17 -7.27 13.15
C LEU A 209 0.28 -8.38 14.20
N ARG A 210 -0.42 -8.25 15.34
CA ARG A 210 -0.44 -9.29 16.37
C ARG A 210 -1.13 -10.58 15.88
N GLN A 211 -2.22 -10.47 15.14
CA GLN A 211 -2.88 -11.62 14.52
C GLN A 211 -1.98 -12.32 13.50
N ALA A 212 -1.13 -11.58 12.82
CA ALA A 212 -0.12 -12.10 11.89
C ALA A 212 1.14 -12.67 12.59
N GLY A 213 1.23 -12.61 13.91
CA GLY A 213 2.34 -13.17 14.70
C GLY A 213 3.52 -12.22 14.94
N SER A 214 3.33 -10.93 14.68
CA SER A 214 4.27 -9.85 15.00
C SER A 214 3.65 -8.84 15.99
N SER A 215 4.16 -7.62 16.06
CA SER A 215 3.53 -6.54 16.82
C SER A 215 3.84 -5.18 16.22
N GLY A 216 2.99 -4.18 16.52
CA GLY A 216 3.25 -2.80 16.14
C GLY A 216 4.57 -2.29 16.71
N ARG A 217 4.91 -2.61 17.96
CA ARG A 217 6.21 -2.30 18.56
C ARG A 217 7.38 -2.85 17.73
N GLN A 218 7.33 -4.13 17.35
CA GLN A 218 8.40 -4.73 16.52
C GLN A 218 8.56 -4.02 15.18
N LEU A 219 7.46 -3.64 14.54
CA LEU A 219 7.51 -2.87 13.29
C LEU A 219 8.14 -1.50 13.50
N VAL A 220 7.74 -0.76 14.54
CA VAL A 220 8.31 0.56 14.86
C VAL A 220 9.81 0.46 15.17
N GLU A 221 10.22 -0.52 15.97
CA GLU A 221 11.63 -0.76 16.30
C GLU A 221 12.44 -1.10 15.04
N LEU A 222 11.88 -1.91 14.14
CA LEU A 222 12.50 -2.24 12.86
C LEU A 222 12.70 -0.99 11.99
N LEU A 223 11.67 -0.15 11.83
CA LEU A 223 11.72 1.10 11.08
C LEU A 223 12.75 2.07 11.69
N ALA A 224 12.83 2.18 13.01
CA ALA A 224 13.77 3.03 13.71
C ALA A 224 15.24 2.70 13.41
N THR A 225 15.54 1.44 13.04
CA THR A 225 16.91 1.03 12.64
C THR A 225 17.40 1.72 11.36
N LEU A 226 16.52 2.33 10.58
CA LEU A 226 16.86 3.10 9.38
C LEU A 226 17.33 4.53 9.70
N GLY A 227 17.18 4.99 10.95
CA GLY A 227 17.70 6.28 11.41
C GLY A 227 17.04 7.50 10.78
N GLN A 228 15.84 7.36 10.26
CA GLN A 228 15.09 8.43 9.60
C GLN A 228 14.03 9.03 10.54
N PRO A 229 13.63 10.30 10.35
CA PRO A 229 12.53 10.90 11.09
C PRO A 229 11.20 10.16 10.87
N LEU A 230 10.37 10.10 11.90
CA LEU A 230 9.03 9.51 11.90
C LEU A 230 7.97 10.58 12.05
N TRP A 231 6.89 10.43 11.30
CA TRP A 231 5.73 11.31 11.30
C TRP A 231 4.45 10.49 11.31
N ILE A 232 3.49 10.91 12.10
CA ILE A 232 2.11 10.44 11.98
C ILE A 232 1.44 11.22 10.86
N ILE A 233 0.78 10.52 9.93
CA ILE A 233 -0.04 11.12 8.88
C ILE A 233 -1.43 11.36 9.48
N ASP A 234 -1.70 12.59 9.89
CA ASP A 234 -2.97 13.00 10.47
C ASP A 234 -3.98 13.32 9.36
N HIS A 235 -4.83 12.34 9.05
CA HIS A 235 -5.86 12.47 8.00
C HIS A 235 -7.00 13.43 8.35
N LEU A 236 -7.16 13.78 9.63
CA LEU A 236 -8.22 14.70 10.07
C LEU A 236 -7.76 16.15 9.96
N GLU A 237 -6.56 16.44 10.46
CA GLU A 237 -5.99 17.78 10.48
C GLU A 237 -5.16 18.08 9.21
N HIS A 238 -5.02 17.11 8.32
CA HIS A 238 -4.21 17.18 7.08
C HIS A 238 -2.80 17.71 7.33
N ARG A 239 -2.09 17.11 8.28
CA ARG A 239 -0.72 17.49 8.65
C ARG A 239 0.15 16.28 8.99
N LEU A 240 1.45 16.48 8.92
CA LEU A 240 2.43 15.55 9.48
C LEU A 240 2.74 15.96 10.93
N ALA A 241 2.54 15.04 11.87
CA ALA A 241 2.91 15.24 13.28
C ALA A 241 4.20 14.44 13.56
N ALA A 242 5.29 15.14 13.90
CA ALA A 242 6.53 14.48 14.29
C ALA A 242 6.31 13.59 15.52
N CYS A 243 6.87 12.38 15.49
CA CYS A 243 6.78 11.46 16.62
C CYS A 243 8.11 10.73 16.84
N GLY A 244 8.37 10.33 18.10
CA GLY A 244 9.49 9.48 18.46
C GLY A 244 9.15 7.99 18.32
N ALA A 245 10.12 7.16 17.91
CA ALA A 245 9.89 5.73 17.88
C ALA A 245 9.47 5.14 19.25
N PRO A 246 10.00 5.58 20.41
CA PRO A 246 9.52 5.09 21.70
C PRO A 246 8.05 5.44 21.99
N GLU A 247 7.60 6.64 21.62
CA GLU A 247 6.22 7.09 21.80
C GLU A 247 5.26 6.28 20.92
N LEU A 248 5.65 6.06 19.65
CA LEU A 248 4.86 5.29 18.71
C LEU A 248 4.79 3.80 19.13
N ALA A 249 5.90 3.23 19.61
CA ALA A 249 5.91 1.87 20.14
C ALA A 249 5.02 1.73 21.38
N GLN A 250 5.03 2.74 22.28
CA GLN A 250 4.16 2.75 23.45
C GLN A 250 2.68 2.84 23.05
N TRP A 251 2.34 3.66 22.07
CA TRP A 251 0.98 3.71 21.52
C TRP A 251 0.52 2.34 20.99
N CYS A 252 1.40 1.59 20.30
CA CYS A 252 1.08 0.22 19.86
C CYS A 252 0.75 -0.70 21.04
N ASP A 253 1.54 -0.62 22.12
CA ASP A 253 1.29 -1.43 23.33
C ASP A 253 -0.03 -1.03 24.01
N ASP A 254 -0.34 0.26 24.03
CA ASP A 254 -1.59 0.75 24.63
C ASP A 254 -2.82 0.27 23.85
N VAL A 255 -2.77 0.27 22.51
CA VAL A 255 -3.79 -0.34 21.64
C VAL A 255 -3.90 -1.84 21.91
N ASP A 256 -2.78 -2.54 21.98
CA ASP A 256 -2.73 -4.00 22.22
C ASP A 256 -3.22 -4.38 23.62
N ALA A 257 -3.16 -3.51 24.59
CA ALA A 257 -3.66 -3.72 25.95
C ALA A 257 -5.19 -3.72 26.02
N VAL A 258 -5.88 -3.13 25.05
CA VAL A 258 -7.36 -3.05 25.01
C VAL A 258 -7.88 -4.15 24.08
N THR A 259 -8.64 -5.08 24.63
CA THR A 259 -9.21 -6.20 23.84
C THR A 259 -10.15 -5.66 22.76
N GLY A 260 -9.84 -5.99 21.49
CA GLY A 260 -10.67 -5.60 20.33
C GLY A 260 -10.44 -4.16 19.87
N ASP A 261 -9.49 -3.42 20.44
CA ASP A 261 -9.10 -2.12 19.89
C ASP A 261 -8.45 -2.34 18.51
N ALA A 262 -9.07 -1.77 17.49
CA ALA A 262 -8.63 -1.79 16.10
C ALA A 262 -8.01 -0.43 15.69
N GLY A 263 -7.39 0.25 16.64
CA GLY A 263 -6.69 1.51 16.37
C GLY A 263 -5.62 1.31 15.28
N PHE A 264 -5.59 2.24 14.33
CA PHE A 264 -4.60 2.26 13.26
C PHE A 264 -4.12 3.69 13.00
N MET A 265 -2.97 3.81 12.39
CA MET A 265 -2.48 5.06 11.85
C MET A 265 -1.56 4.81 10.66
N ASN A 266 -1.49 5.77 9.74
CA ASN A 266 -0.49 5.78 8.69
C ASN A 266 0.70 6.61 9.17
N ILE A 267 1.89 6.13 8.93
CA ILE A 267 3.14 6.80 9.29
C ILE A 267 4.01 7.02 8.06
N LEU A 268 4.76 8.12 8.09
CA LEU A 268 5.81 8.43 7.13
C LEU A 268 7.16 8.31 7.84
N LEU A 269 8.05 7.50 7.30
CA LEU A 269 9.48 7.48 7.62
C LEU A 269 10.26 8.23 6.54
N GLY A 270 11.13 9.13 6.94
CA GLY A 270 11.94 9.95 6.05
C GLY A 270 11.66 11.45 6.17
N PRO A 271 12.35 12.29 5.39
CA PRO A 271 12.10 13.73 5.39
C PRO A 271 10.69 14.03 4.86
N ALA A 272 10.00 15.00 5.51
CA ALA A 272 8.70 15.46 5.03
C ALA A 272 8.77 15.88 3.54
N PRO A 273 7.75 15.55 2.73
CA PRO A 273 7.68 16.04 1.36
C PRO A 273 7.62 17.57 1.29
N PRO A 274 8.03 18.20 0.17
CA PRO A 274 7.94 19.65 0.01
C PRO A 274 6.52 20.18 0.19
N GLY A 275 6.37 21.21 1.04
CA GLY A 275 5.08 21.84 1.31
C GLY A 275 4.24 21.22 2.43
N HIS A 276 4.80 20.24 3.14
CA HIS A 276 4.11 19.52 4.23
C HIS A 276 4.91 19.56 5.53
#